data_1b7d26d5a07a86fcbc28020d73f96ccc
#
_entry.id   1b7d26d5a07a86fcbc28020d73f96ccc
#
_cell.length_a   1.000
_cell.length_b   1.000
_cell.length_c   1.000
_cell.angle_alpha   90.00
_cell.angle_beta   90.00
_cell.angle_gamma   90.00
#
_symmetry.space_group_name_H-M   'P 1'
#
loop_
_entity.id
_entity.type
_entity.pdbx_description
1 polymer ?
#
loop_
_entity_poly.entity_id
_entity_poly.type
_entity_poly.pdbx_seq_one_letter_code
_entity_poly.pdbx_strand_id
1 'polypeptide(L)'
;MQTKRVMGIEPTSVAWEATVLPLDDTRENRALYGVLGSLKMGIRLQFVISFSARPIMRRFAFSFLLALPILAFLGVLVVAPLAAMLGYQDAAPLWGEMLGDAYYQRRIIWTVFQAAATVLLTGLLGVPIAWALARLQFAGRALVLRLLMLPFILPTLVAGMGVLALFGERGALWRGWADTAALLLYGNVFFNLPVMIRAAYQGLASVPANRLAAAQTLGANAWQRFWRVELPVLKAWLAGGACLVFLYCFSGFGLALLLGGQRFATVEVEVYQLIAYELDMAHAAVLVWLVLGVTALAGLLYAAISRRADAAEVRLRQPEKPKTWAEHALLAFALFTLAACCALPLLAIAFQAAQAGAAWRVLWDEDTLSALWNTARFSGCAVLGAAVLGALHAAAARQWAAIRALTFLPFMVSPVCLSFGVLLLYPSWSASLPMLIALYALLAYPFVTKDILSAWDALPANYIAAARVSGASRFQAAYAVTLPLLLPALRRGLTLAAATCIGEFAATLFLSRPEWTTLTTLIYRYLSKVGAANHDKALVLTAVLLGLSLLVFVVLDASDRQPEK
;
A
#
# COMPACT_ATOMS: atom_id res chain seq x y z
N MET A 1 -31.81 57.76 -13.94
CA MET A 1 -31.70 57.83 -15.42
C MET A 1 -31.41 56.42 -15.93
N GLN A 2 -32.41 55.92 -16.63
CA GLN A 2 -32.42 54.95 -17.75
C GLN A 2 -31.65 53.64 -17.55
N THR A 3 -32.35 52.55 -17.21
CA THR A 3 -33.05 51.57 -18.09
C THR A 3 -32.29 51.15 -19.32
N LYS A 4 -31.88 49.88 -19.32
CA LYS A 4 -32.14 48.98 -20.48
C LYS A 4 -32.27 47.53 -20.03
N ARG A 5 -33.53 47.03 -20.17
CA ARG A 5 -33.90 45.61 -20.30
C ARG A 5 -33.33 45.09 -21.60
N VAL A 6 -32.78 43.88 -21.61
CA VAL A 6 -32.83 42.99 -22.78
C VAL A 6 -33.05 41.56 -22.30
N MET A 7 -34.24 41.14 -22.57
CA MET A 7 -34.76 39.84 -23.04
C MET A 7 -34.17 38.55 -22.46
N GLY A 8 -35.09 37.86 -21.83
CA GLY A 8 -34.96 36.45 -21.45
C GLY A 8 -34.92 35.54 -22.67
N ILE A 9 -34.13 34.50 -22.51
CA ILE A 9 -34.32 33.23 -23.20
C ILE A 9 -34.23 32.16 -22.09
N GLU A 10 -35.39 31.64 -21.69
CA GLU A 10 -35.49 30.41 -20.92
C GLU A 10 -35.05 29.25 -21.81
N PRO A 11 -34.18 28.35 -21.34
CA PRO A 11 -34.01 27.08 -22.02
C PRO A 11 -35.16 26.16 -21.60
N THR A 12 -36.10 25.98 -22.49
CA THR A 12 -37.11 24.92 -22.41
C THR A 12 -36.42 23.56 -22.33
N SER A 13 -36.68 22.87 -21.25
CA SER A 13 -36.39 21.47 -21.05
C SER A 13 -37.18 20.64 -22.08
N VAL A 14 -36.55 20.20 -23.15
CA VAL A 14 -37.06 19.12 -23.97
C VAL A 14 -36.46 17.83 -23.41
N ALA A 15 -37.23 17.20 -22.54
CA ALA A 15 -37.05 15.82 -22.16
C ALA A 15 -37.28 14.94 -23.39
N TRP A 16 -36.24 14.26 -23.87
CA TRP A 16 -36.37 13.14 -24.76
C TRP A 16 -36.78 11.93 -23.91
N GLU A 17 -38.09 11.76 -23.73
CA GLU A 17 -38.66 10.48 -23.36
C GLU A 17 -38.52 9.54 -24.58
N ALA A 18 -37.61 8.60 -24.50
CA ALA A 18 -37.61 7.46 -25.37
C ALA A 18 -38.80 6.57 -24.99
N THR A 19 -39.90 6.77 -25.61
CA THR A 19 -41.04 5.89 -25.57
C THR A 19 -40.63 4.55 -26.18
N VAL A 20 -40.32 3.57 -25.34
CA VAL A 20 -40.27 2.17 -25.73
C VAL A 20 -41.72 1.74 -25.94
N LEU A 21 -42.14 1.62 -27.21
CA LEU A 21 -43.38 1.02 -27.58
C LEU A 21 -43.36 -0.47 -27.16
N PRO A 22 -44.34 -0.95 -26.40
CA PRO A 22 -44.51 -2.37 -26.17
C PRO A 22 -44.86 -3.06 -27.49
N LEU A 23 -44.01 -4.01 -27.90
CA LEU A 23 -44.30 -4.92 -28.99
C LEU A 23 -45.44 -5.85 -28.53
N ASP A 24 -46.64 -5.54 -28.97
CA ASP A 24 -47.80 -6.37 -28.79
C ASP A 24 -47.63 -7.66 -29.63
N ASP A 25 -47.56 -8.78 -28.95
CA ASP A 25 -47.31 -10.12 -29.50
C ASP A 25 -48.63 -10.70 -30.09
N THR A 26 -49.05 -10.19 -31.24
CA THR A 26 -50.19 -10.74 -31.94
C THR A 26 -49.77 -11.96 -32.76
N ARG A 27 -50.51 -13.04 -32.56
CA ARG A 27 -50.31 -14.39 -33.13
C ARG A 27 -50.21 -14.45 -34.66
N GLU A 28 -50.49 -13.39 -35.40
CA GLU A 28 -50.42 -13.37 -36.87
C GLU A 28 -49.02 -13.22 -37.48
N ASN A 29 -48.05 -12.74 -36.73
CA ASN A 29 -46.67 -12.60 -37.23
C ASN A 29 -45.86 -13.90 -37.19
N ARG A 30 -46.32 -14.96 -36.50
CA ARG A 30 -45.61 -16.24 -36.44
C ARG A 30 -45.70 -17.08 -37.70
N ALA A 31 -46.73 -16.87 -38.53
CA ALA A 31 -46.91 -17.63 -39.76
C ALA A 31 -46.06 -17.12 -40.92
N LEU A 32 -45.70 -15.82 -40.95
CA LEU A 32 -44.87 -15.24 -42.02
C LEU A 32 -43.36 -15.46 -41.85
N TYR A 33 -42.91 -15.67 -40.61
CA TYR A 33 -41.47 -15.94 -40.33
C TYR A 33 -41.12 -17.42 -40.47
N GLY A 34 -42.07 -18.31 -40.56
CA GLY A 34 -41.85 -19.77 -40.64
C GLY A 34 -41.46 -20.29 -42.04
N VAL A 35 -41.74 -19.55 -43.10
CA VAL A 35 -41.56 -20.02 -44.49
C VAL A 35 -40.37 -19.37 -45.21
N LEU A 36 -39.86 -18.22 -44.73
CA LEU A 36 -38.68 -17.54 -45.29
C LEU A 36 -37.41 -17.74 -44.49
N GLY A 37 -37.47 -18.46 -43.36
CA GLY A 37 -36.36 -18.62 -42.40
C GLY A 37 -35.43 -19.81 -42.64
N SER A 38 -35.81 -20.83 -43.40
CA SER A 38 -35.06 -22.08 -43.38
C SER A 38 -33.97 -22.23 -44.44
N LEU A 39 -33.83 -21.31 -45.39
CA LEU A 39 -32.86 -21.46 -46.49
C LEU A 39 -31.80 -20.33 -46.60
N LYS A 40 -31.97 -19.18 -45.93
CA LYS A 40 -30.95 -18.10 -45.94
C LYS A 40 -30.32 -17.79 -44.57
N MET A 41 -30.85 -18.38 -43.48
CA MET A 41 -30.39 -18.05 -42.13
C MET A 41 -29.13 -18.79 -41.71
N GLY A 42 -28.86 -19.99 -42.24
CA GLY A 42 -27.66 -20.78 -41.92
C GLY A 42 -26.35 -20.11 -42.38
N ILE A 43 -26.35 -19.48 -43.56
CA ILE A 43 -25.13 -18.87 -44.13
C ILE A 43 -24.89 -17.48 -43.55
N ARG A 44 -25.95 -16.69 -43.26
CA ARG A 44 -25.79 -15.37 -42.64
C ARG A 44 -25.47 -15.44 -41.15
N LEU A 45 -25.98 -16.41 -40.38
CA LEU A 45 -25.60 -16.56 -38.95
C LEU A 45 -24.14 -17.00 -38.80
N GLN A 46 -23.64 -17.94 -39.61
CA GLN A 46 -22.23 -18.33 -39.61
C GLN A 46 -21.32 -17.17 -40.02
N PHE A 47 -21.73 -16.32 -40.98
CA PHE A 47 -20.93 -15.17 -41.42
C PHE A 47 -20.96 -14.00 -40.39
N VAL A 48 -22.11 -13.75 -39.75
CA VAL A 48 -22.24 -12.72 -38.70
C VAL A 48 -21.55 -13.13 -37.41
N ILE A 49 -21.64 -14.39 -37.03
CA ILE A 49 -20.96 -14.93 -35.84
C ILE A 49 -19.43 -14.97 -36.08
N SER A 50 -18.97 -15.35 -37.29
CA SER A 50 -17.55 -15.36 -37.61
C SER A 50 -16.96 -13.94 -37.80
N PHE A 51 -17.75 -12.95 -38.21
CA PHE A 51 -17.29 -11.57 -38.37
C PHE A 51 -17.35 -10.77 -37.07
N SER A 52 -18.28 -11.06 -36.17
CA SER A 52 -18.35 -10.44 -34.82
C SER A 52 -17.40 -11.10 -33.80
N ALA A 53 -17.06 -12.37 -33.97
CA ALA A 53 -16.15 -13.07 -33.06
C ALA A 53 -14.67 -12.67 -33.26
N ARG A 54 -14.24 -12.29 -34.46
CA ARG A 54 -12.85 -11.90 -34.74
C ARG A 54 -12.34 -10.69 -33.93
N PRO A 55 -13.09 -9.59 -33.75
CA PRO A 55 -12.62 -8.47 -32.93
C PRO A 55 -12.65 -8.81 -31.43
N ILE A 56 -13.57 -9.68 -31.00
CA ILE A 56 -13.66 -10.13 -29.61
C ILE A 56 -12.48 -11.07 -29.29
N MET A 57 -12.24 -12.09 -30.13
CA MET A 57 -11.09 -13.00 -29.96
C MET A 57 -9.75 -12.25 -30.02
N ARG A 58 -9.58 -11.27 -30.91
CA ARG A 58 -8.36 -10.43 -30.94
C ARG A 58 -8.19 -9.59 -29.67
N ARG A 59 -9.27 -9.09 -29.09
CA ARG A 59 -9.21 -8.38 -27.81
C ARG A 59 -8.80 -9.32 -26.66
N PHE A 60 -9.38 -10.52 -26.61
CA PHE A 60 -9.03 -11.55 -25.63
C PHE A 60 -7.58 -11.99 -25.78
N ALA A 61 -7.11 -12.29 -27.01
CA ALA A 61 -5.75 -12.70 -27.27
C ALA A 61 -4.73 -11.61 -26.91
N PHE A 62 -5.01 -10.35 -27.24
CA PHE A 62 -4.12 -9.23 -26.88
C PHE A 62 -4.06 -9.00 -25.37
N SER A 63 -5.18 -9.09 -24.67
CA SER A 63 -5.23 -8.96 -23.21
C SER A 63 -4.52 -10.11 -22.49
N PHE A 64 -4.66 -11.32 -23.02
CA PHE A 64 -3.97 -12.50 -22.52
C PHE A 64 -2.45 -12.36 -22.71
N LEU A 65 -2.02 -11.84 -23.87
CA LEU A 65 -0.61 -11.59 -24.14
C LEU A 65 -0.02 -10.56 -23.17
N LEU A 66 -0.78 -9.53 -22.79
CA LEU A 66 -0.38 -8.55 -21.77
C LEU A 66 -0.33 -9.15 -20.35
N ALA A 67 -1.21 -10.10 -20.06
CA ALA A 67 -1.26 -10.76 -18.76
C ALA A 67 -0.15 -11.81 -18.57
N LEU A 68 0.31 -12.43 -19.65
CA LEU A 68 1.26 -13.55 -19.60
C LEU A 68 2.57 -13.20 -18.86
N PRO A 69 3.26 -12.06 -19.10
CA PRO A 69 4.46 -11.70 -18.36
C PRO A 69 4.21 -11.56 -16.86
N ILE A 70 3.04 -11.00 -16.48
CA ILE A 70 2.68 -10.82 -15.06
C ILE A 70 2.39 -12.16 -14.41
N LEU A 71 1.61 -13.02 -15.08
CA LEU A 71 1.28 -14.34 -14.57
C LEU A 71 2.54 -15.22 -14.44
N ALA A 72 3.45 -15.14 -15.42
CA ALA A 72 4.74 -15.83 -15.36
C ALA A 72 5.60 -15.31 -14.20
N PHE A 73 5.68 -13.98 -14.04
CA PHE A 73 6.44 -13.34 -12.99
C PHE A 73 5.92 -13.71 -11.59
N LEU A 74 4.58 -13.62 -11.38
CA LEU A 74 3.94 -14.06 -10.15
C LEU A 74 4.03 -15.57 -9.93
N GLY A 75 3.91 -16.35 -11.02
CA GLY A 75 4.08 -17.80 -10.97
C GLY A 75 5.45 -18.20 -10.46
N VAL A 76 6.51 -17.61 -11.00
CA VAL A 76 7.91 -17.93 -10.65
C VAL A 76 8.30 -17.38 -9.27
N LEU A 77 7.93 -16.15 -8.93
CA LEU A 77 8.42 -15.49 -7.71
C LEU A 77 7.49 -15.60 -6.50
N VAL A 78 6.20 -15.93 -6.70
CA VAL A 78 5.26 -16.07 -5.59
C VAL A 78 4.69 -17.47 -5.51
N VAL A 79 3.99 -17.92 -6.56
CA VAL A 79 3.23 -19.18 -6.50
C VAL A 79 4.15 -20.39 -6.35
N ALA A 80 5.21 -20.48 -7.15
CA ALA A 80 6.12 -21.63 -7.10
C ALA A 80 6.93 -21.70 -5.78
N PRO A 81 7.52 -20.59 -5.25
CA PRO A 81 8.15 -20.61 -3.94
C PRO A 81 7.20 -20.97 -2.80
N LEU A 82 5.97 -20.42 -2.81
CA LEU A 82 4.95 -20.77 -1.81
C LEU A 82 4.54 -22.24 -1.91
N ALA A 83 4.36 -22.76 -3.13
CA ALA A 83 4.05 -24.18 -3.34
C ALA A 83 5.18 -25.09 -2.86
N ALA A 84 6.44 -24.72 -3.08
CA ALA A 84 7.59 -25.46 -2.59
C ALA A 84 7.63 -25.51 -1.04
N MET A 85 7.33 -24.40 -0.38
CA MET A 85 7.24 -24.37 1.09
C MET A 85 6.08 -25.21 1.61
N LEU A 86 4.89 -25.10 0.98
CA LEU A 86 3.71 -25.89 1.36
C LEU A 86 3.92 -27.40 1.09
N GLY A 87 4.72 -27.76 0.09
CA GLY A 87 5.09 -29.12 -0.25
C GLY A 87 6.30 -29.67 0.50
N TYR A 88 6.86 -28.93 1.46
CA TYR A 88 8.03 -29.36 2.21
C TYR A 88 7.66 -30.52 3.16
N GLN A 89 8.06 -31.74 2.79
CA GLN A 89 7.57 -32.97 3.42
C GLN A 89 7.94 -33.11 4.88
N ASP A 90 9.13 -32.62 5.28
CA ASP A 90 9.62 -32.69 6.66
C ASP A 90 8.87 -31.76 7.63
N ALA A 91 8.11 -30.79 7.11
CA ALA A 91 7.33 -29.86 7.95
C ALA A 91 6.00 -30.46 8.45
N ALA A 92 5.35 -31.31 7.65
CA ALA A 92 4.01 -31.81 7.97
C ALA A 92 3.92 -32.58 9.31
N PRO A 93 4.86 -33.48 9.67
CA PRO A 93 4.81 -34.19 10.94
C PRO A 93 5.04 -33.29 12.17
N LEU A 94 5.72 -32.13 12.00
CA LEU A 94 6.10 -31.24 13.09
C LEU A 94 4.96 -30.33 13.59
N TRP A 95 3.81 -30.27 12.88
CA TRP A 95 2.69 -29.39 13.28
C TRP A 95 2.21 -29.62 14.71
N GLY A 96 2.02 -30.91 15.07
CA GLY A 96 1.55 -31.28 16.41
C GLY A 96 2.55 -30.94 17.50
N GLU A 97 3.82 -31.17 17.23
CA GLU A 97 4.92 -30.85 18.13
C GLU A 97 5.05 -29.35 18.36
N MET A 98 5.14 -28.56 17.29
CA MET A 98 5.28 -27.10 17.39
C MET A 98 4.08 -26.42 18.05
N LEU A 99 2.86 -26.84 17.73
CA LEU A 99 1.65 -26.29 18.37
C LEU A 99 1.52 -26.72 19.83
N GLY A 100 2.15 -27.83 20.24
CA GLY A 100 2.25 -28.29 21.63
C GLY A 100 3.34 -27.60 22.43
N ASP A 101 4.37 -27.06 21.79
CA ASP A 101 5.51 -26.41 22.45
C ASP A 101 5.15 -25.01 22.94
N ALA A 102 5.36 -24.78 24.24
CA ALA A 102 5.09 -23.51 24.90
C ALA A 102 5.94 -22.34 24.34
N TYR A 103 7.12 -22.63 23.76
CA TYR A 103 7.96 -21.62 23.14
C TYR A 103 7.30 -21.04 21.90
N TYR A 104 6.90 -21.88 20.93
CA TYR A 104 6.26 -21.43 19.70
C TYR A 104 4.86 -20.86 19.96
N GLN A 105 4.10 -21.43 20.89
CA GLN A 105 2.81 -20.85 21.31
C GLN A 105 2.96 -19.41 21.78
N ARG A 106 3.97 -19.09 22.61
CA ARG A 106 4.23 -17.72 23.07
C ARG A 106 4.57 -16.79 21.91
N ARG A 107 5.38 -17.25 20.93
CA ARG A 107 5.71 -16.47 19.74
C ARG A 107 4.48 -16.15 18.90
N ILE A 108 3.64 -17.14 18.66
CA ILE A 108 2.40 -16.99 17.89
C ILE A 108 1.43 -16.04 18.60
N ILE A 109 1.16 -16.29 19.89
CA ILE A 109 0.27 -15.45 20.71
C ILE A 109 0.79 -14.02 20.76
N TRP A 110 2.08 -13.83 20.99
CA TRP A 110 2.71 -12.51 21.01
C TRP A 110 2.54 -11.79 19.69
N THR A 111 2.78 -12.47 18.56
CA THR A 111 2.66 -11.88 17.22
C THR A 111 1.23 -11.41 16.93
N VAL A 112 0.22 -12.21 17.29
CA VAL A 112 -1.18 -11.82 17.15
C VAL A 112 -1.54 -10.68 18.12
N PHE A 113 -1.09 -10.78 19.37
CA PHE A 113 -1.39 -9.79 20.42
C PHE A 113 -0.82 -8.40 20.05
N GLN A 114 0.47 -8.31 19.68
CA GLN A 114 1.09 -7.03 19.33
C GLN A 114 0.44 -6.40 18.09
N ALA A 115 0.05 -7.20 17.08
CA ALA A 115 -0.66 -6.72 15.91
C ALA A 115 -2.07 -6.20 16.27
N ALA A 116 -2.83 -6.95 17.07
CA ALA A 116 -4.15 -6.53 17.55
C ALA A 116 -4.09 -5.29 18.47
N ALA A 117 -3.11 -5.25 19.38
CA ALA A 117 -2.87 -4.11 20.25
C ALA A 117 -2.53 -2.85 19.45
N THR A 118 -1.71 -2.98 18.40
CA THR A 118 -1.39 -1.86 17.50
C THR A 118 -2.62 -1.37 16.75
N VAL A 119 -3.48 -2.27 16.25
CA VAL A 119 -4.75 -1.90 15.64
C VAL A 119 -5.61 -1.08 16.59
N LEU A 120 -5.73 -1.54 17.83
CA LEU A 120 -6.51 -0.84 18.86
C LEU A 120 -5.91 0.55 19.17
N LEU A 121 -4.61 0.62 19.43
CA LEU A 121 -3.92 1.87 19.75
C LEU A 121 -4.01 2.87 18.60
N THR A 122 -3.72 2.43 17.36
CA THR A 122 -3.82 3.30 16.19
C THR A 122 -5.27 3.71 15.89
N GLY A 123 -6.25 2.88 16.20
CA GLY A 123 -7.68 3.23 16.11
C GLY A 123 -8.08 4.28 17.13
N LEU A 124 -7.71 4.08 18.40
CA LEU A 124 -8.00 5.02 19.49
C LEU A 124 -7.38 6.40 19.28
N LEU A 125 -6.13 6.45 18.82
CA LEU A 125 -5.44 7.70 18.52
C LEU A 125 -5.85 8.27 17.15
N GLY A 126 -5.98 7.44 16.14
CA GLY A 126 -6.17 7.85 14.76
C GLY A 126 -7.54 8.42 14.45
N VAL A 127 -8.62 7.90 15.06
CA VAL A 127 -9.98 8.40 14.80
C VAL A 127 -10.17 9.84 15.28
N PRO A 128 -9.79 10.24 16.52
CA PRO A 128 -9.85 11.63 16.94
C PRO A 128 -8.99 12.57 16.10
N ILE A 129 -7.77 12.13 15.73
CA ILE A 129 -6.87 12.89 14.87
C ILE A 129 -7.49 13.08 13.48
N ALA A 130 -8.00 12.02 12.87
CA ALA A 130 -8.67 12.10 11.57
C ALA A 130 -9.87 13.03 11.59
N TRP A 131 -10.67 13.01 12.68
CA TRP A 131 -11.80 13.90 12.84
C TRP A 131 -11.35 15.37 12.92
N ALA A 132 -10.32 15.67 13.71
CA ALA A 132 -9.74 17.01 13.80
C ALA A 132 -9.23 17.50 12.44
N LEU A 133 -8.45 16.67 11.72
CA LEU A 133 -7.92 17.00 10.40
C LEU A 133 -9.00 17.15 9.34
N ALA A 134 -10.11 16.40 9.41
CA ALA A 134 -11.21 16.48 8.45
C ALA A 134 -12.14 17.69 8.68
N ARG A 135 -12.29 18.14 9.93
CA ARG A 135 -13.30 19.14 10.32
C ARG A 135 -12.74 20.50 10.68
N LEU A 136 -11.50 20.56 11.16
CA LEU A 136 -10.92 21.78 11.69
C LEU A 136 -9.92 22.42 10.74
N GLN A 137 -10.04 23.73 10.56
CA GLN A 137 -9.10 24.56 9.80
C GLN A 137 -8.11 25.22 10.75
N PHE A 138 -6.82 25.03 10.48
CA PHE A 138 -5.72 25.62 11.24
C PHE A 138 -4.53 25.95 10.34
N ALA A 139 -3.63 26.81 10.81
CA ALA A 139 -2.40 27.14 10.10
C ALA A 139 -1.51 25.90 9.93
N GLY A 140 -1.04 25.63 8.71
CA GLY A 140 -0.20 24.45 8.42
C GLY A 140 -0.96 23.15 8.18
N ARG A 141 -2.31 23.14 8.16
CA ARG A 141 -3.12 21.93 7.90
C ARG A 141 -2.69 21.21 6.62
N ALA A 142 -2.47 21.94 5.53
CA ALA A 142 -2.04 21.35 4.26
C ALA A 142 -0.68 20.63 4.40
N LEU A 143 0.24 21.22 5.17
CA LEU A 143 1.55 20.61 5.46
C LEU A 143 1.40 19.33 6.29
N VAL A 144 0.58 19.37 7.36
CA VAL A 144 0.33 18.20 8.20
C VAL A 144 -0.27 17.04 7.38
N LEU A 145 -1.27 17.31 6.54
CA LEU A 145 -1.88 16.30 5.66
C LEU A 145 -0.88 15.73 4.64
N ARG A 146 0.04 16.55 4.15
CA ARG A 146 1.08 16.14 3.20
C ARG A 146 2.13 15.25 3.88
N LEU A 147 2.57 15.62 5.07
CA LEU A 147 3.58 14.88 5.84
C LEU A 147 3.01 13.67 6.58
N LEU A 148 1.67 13.55 6.68
CA LEU A 148 1.02 12.49 7.44
C LEU A 148 1.49 11.09 7.06
N MET A 149 1.72 10.83 5.76
CA MET A 149 2.13 9.50 5.30
C MET A 149 3.64 9.27 5.34
N LEU A 150 4.42 10.27 5.75
CA LEU A 150 5.87 10.18 5.76
C LEU A 150 6.41 9.00 6.59
N PRO A 151 5.96 8.75 7.85
CA PRO A 151 6.47 7.62 8.64
C PRO A 151 6.25 6.27 7.95
N PHE A 152 5.15 6.11 7.23
CA PHE A 152 4.81 4.88 6.51
C PHE A 152 5.65 4.67 5.24
N ILE A 153 6.12 5.75 4.61
CA ILE A 153 6.94 5.70 3.40
C ILE A 153 8.40 5.41 3.72
N LEU A 154 8.83 5.75 4.95
CA LEU A 154 10.22 5.55 5.37
C LEU A 154 10.57 4.06 5.49
N PRO A 155 11.85 3.69 5.25
CA PRO A 155 12.35 2.36 5.55
C PRO A 155 12.06 1.93 6.98
N THR A 156 11.64 0.68 7.17
CA THR A 156 11.34 0.14 8.52
C THR A 156 12.54 0.23 9.46
N LEU A 157 13.75 0.10 8.91
CA LEU A 157 14.98 0.25 9.66
C LEU A 157 15.16 1.69 10.19
N VAL A 158 14.86 2.71 9.36
CA VAL A 158 14.88 4.12 9.78
C VAL A 158 13.86 4.35 10.88
N ALA A 159 12.67 3.78 10.73
CA ALA A 159 11.63 3.86 11.74
C ALA A 159 12.10 3.26 13.09
N GLY A 160 12.67 2.06 13.06
CA GLY A 160 13.21 1.40 14.24
C GLY A 160 14.33 2.19 14.90
N MET A 161 15.28 2.71 14.09
CA MET A 161 16.36 3.56 14.58
C MET A 161 15.87 4.86 15.22
N GLY A 162 14.82 5.47 14.65
CA GLY A 162 14.19 6.66 15.26
C GLY A 162 13.62 6.39 16.65
N VAL A 163 12.99 5.24 16.81
CA VAL A 163 12.47 4.79 18.10
C VAL A 163 13.60 4.48 19.09
N LEU A 164 14.65 3.80 18.66
CA LEU A 164 15.86 3.56 19.47
C LEU A 164 16.58 4.85 19.84
N ALA A 165 16.63 5.84 18.95
CA ALA A 165 17.19 7.15 19.24
C ALA A 165 16.43 7.91 20.34
N LEU A 166 15.13 7.61 20.53
CA LEU A 166 14.34 8.21 21.61
C LEU A 166 14.43 7.42 22.94
N PHE A 167 14.28 6.09 22.88
CA PHE A 167 14.00 5.24 24.02
C PHE A 167 14.95 4.05 24.18
N GLY A 168 15.92 3.88 23.28
CA GLY A 168 16.91 2.82 23.36
C GLY A 168 17.90 3.03 24.53
N GLU A 169 18.96 2.23 24.57
CA GLU A 169 20.00 2.34 25.62
C GLU A 169 20.64 3.72 25.69
N ARG A 170 20.72 4.42 24.53
CA ARG A 170 21.22 5.79 24.38
C ARG A 170 20.14 6.78 24.01
N GLY A 171 18.89 6.46 24.37
CA GLY A 171 17.73 7.28 24.03
C GLY A 171 17.86 8.71 24.55
N ALA A 172 17.44 9.67 23.71
CA ALA A 172 17.46 11.09 24.03
C ALA A 172 16.42 11.49 25.10
N LEU A 173 15.26 10.81 25.13
CA LEU A 173 14.19 11.10 26.08
C LEU A 173 14.23 10.18 27.31
N TRP A 174 14.39 8.89 27.08
CA TRP A 174 14.40 7.90 28.14
C TRP A 174 15.34 6.76 27.76
N ARG A 175 16.08 6.25 28.73
CA ARG A 175 17.03 5.15 28.54
C ARG A 175 16.48 3.85 29.14
N GLY A 176 16.83 2.71 28.54
CA GLY A 176 16.53 1.39 29.09
C GLY A 176 15.20 0.77 28.71
N TRP A 177 14.55 1.26 27.64
CA TRP A 177 13.38 0.59 27.06
C TRP A 177 13.73 -0.38 25.94
N ALA A 178 15.01 -0.60 25.66
CA ALA A 178 15.44 -1.63 24.72
C ALA A 178 14.85 -2.99 25.07
N ASP A 179 14.49 -3.78 24.07
CA ASP A 179 13.95 -5.13 24.20
C ASP A 179 12.66 -5.23 25.07
N THR A 180 11.80 -4.23 24.99
CA THR A 180 10.50 -4.23 25.69
C THR A 180 9.33 -4.30 24.72
N ALA A 181 8.21 -4.89 25.20
CA ALA A 181 6.95 -4.89 24.48
C ALA A 181 6.47 -3.46 24.12
N ALA A 182 6.68 -2.51 25.04
CA ALA A 182 6.27 -1.12 24.86
C ALA A 182 7.03 -0.44 23.71
N LEU A 183 8.33 -0.72 23.57
CA LEU A 183 9.16 -0.17 22.52
C LEU A 183 8.69 -0.66 21.13
N LEU A 184 8.43 -1.96 20.99
CA LEU A 184 7.91 -2.53 19.76
C LEU A 184 6.52 -1.98 19.43
N LEU A 185 5.61 -1.88 20.41
CA LEU A 185 4.28 -1.30 20.20
C LEU A 185 4.35 0.18 19.80
N TYR A 186 5.23 0.96 20.42
CA TYR A 186 5.44 2.36 20.02
C TYR A 186 5.96 2.46 18.57
N GLY A 187 6.94 1.62 18.18
CA GLY A 187 7.44 1.57 16.81
C GLY A 187 6.35 1.20 15.79
N ASN A 188 5.51 0.23 16.14
CA ASN A 188 4.37 -0.16 15.32
C ASN A 188 3.33 0.96 15.21
N VAL A 189 3.04 1.69 16.30
CA VAL A 189 2.15 2.87 16.28
C VAL A 189 2.76 3.98 15.42
N PHE A 190 4.04 4.31 15.60
CA PHE A 190 4.74 5.28 14.76
C PHE A 190 4.55 4.99 13.27
N PHE A 191 4.74 3.74 12.85
CA PHE A 191 4.68 3.34 11.46
C PHE A 191 3.25 3.26 10.90
N ASN A 192 2.29 2.77 11.70
CA ASN A 192 0.95 2.42 11.23
C ASN A 192 -0.14 3.46 11.57
N LEU A 193 0.12 4.40 12.49
CA LEU A 193 -0.84 5.46 12.83
C LEU A 193 -1.29 6.29 11.61
N PRO A 194 -0.40 6.68 10.69
CA PRO A 194 -0.78 7.37 9.45
C PRO A 194 -1.77 6.58 8.59
N VAL A 195 -1.62 5.27 8.50
CA VAL A 195 -2.51 4.39 7.73
C VAL A 195 -3.93 4.42 8.31
N MET A 196 -4.04 4.30 9.63
CA MET A 196 -5.33 4.35 10.33
C MET A 196 -5.98 5.73 10.23
N ILE A 197 -5.20 6.81 10.41
CA ILE A 197 -5.70 8.19 10.25
C ILE A 197 -6.22 8.40 8.83
N ARG A 198 -5.49 7.93 7.81
CA ARG A 198 -5.91 8.06 6.41
C ARG A 198 -7.21 7.31 6.13
N ALA A 199 -7.35 6.09 6.62
CA ALA A 199 -8.58 5.31 6.49
C ALA A 199 -9.77 6.03 7.17
N ALA A 200 -9.58 6.50 8.40
CA ALA A 200 -10.60 7.25 9.13
C ALA A 200 -10.95 8.59 8.43
N TYR A 201 -9.95 9.32 7.93
CA TYR A 201 -10.13 10.58 7.21
C TYR A 201 -10.96 10.38 5.93
N GLN A 202 -10.65 9.36 5.14
CA GLN A 202 -11.41 9.01 3.93
C GLN A 202 -12.85 8.60 4.28
N GLY A 203 -13.03 7.83 5.36
CA GLY A 203 -14.36 7.49 5.86
C GLY A 203 -15.19 8.70 6.27
N LEU A 204 -14.59 9.66 6.98
CA LEU A 204 -15.24 10.91 7.36
C LEU A 204 -15.55 11.80 6.14
N ALA A 205 -14.69 11.80 5.13
CA ALA A 205 -14.88 12.53 3.89
C ALA A 205 -15.99 11.92 3.00
N SER A 206 -16.28 10.63 3.15
CA SER A 206 -17.36 9.95 2.41
C SER A 206 -18.75 10.12 3.04
N VAL A 207 -18.87 10.77 4.21
CA VAL A 207 -20.17 11.04 4.84
C VAL A 207 -20.90 12.15 4.06
N PRO A 208 -22.11 11.89 3.53
CA PRO A 208 -22.85 12.88 2.76
C PRO A 208 -23.22 14.12 3.60
N ALA A 209 -22.92 15.32 3.08
CA ALA A 209 -23.17 16.57 3.79
C ALA A 209 -24.65 16.80 4.13
N ASN A 210 -25.58 16.35 3.26
CA ASN A 210 -27.02 16.44 3.47
C ASN A 210 -27.49 15.61 4.68
N ARG A 211 -26.89 14.43 4.94
CA ARG A 211 -27.21 13.63 6.15
C ARG A 211 -26.77 14.34 7.44
N LEU A 212 -25.61 15.03 7.41
CA LEU A 212 -25.16 15.80 8.55
C LEU A 212 -26.03 17.04 8.78
N ALA A 213 -26.42 17.72 7.71
CA ALA A 213 -27.34 18.88 7.79
C ALA A 213 -28.72 18.45 8.33
N ALA A 214 -29.30 17.36 7.82
CA ALA A 214 -30.57 16.82 8.31
C ALA A 214 -30.50 16.45 9.81
N ALA A 215 -29.41 15.84 10.27
CA ALA A 215 -29.23 15.54 11.68
C ALA A 215 -29.12 16.82 12.54
N GLN A 216 -28.53 17.89 11.99
CA GLN A 216 -28.45 19.20 12.67
C GLN A 216 -29.82 19.85 12.79
N THR A 217 -30.62 19.85 11.72
CA THR A 217 -31.99 20.42 11.74
C THR A 217 -32.91 19.66 12.71
N LEU A 218 -32.64 18.36 12.94
CA LEU A 218 -33.34 17.55 13.95
C LEU A 218 -32.79 17.75 15.38
N GLY A 219 -31.89 18.72 15.61
CA GLY A 219 -31.35 19.04 16.92
C GLY A 219 -30.25 18.10 17.44
N ALA A 220 -29.71 17.22 16.60
CA ALA A 220 -28.63 16.33 17.02
C ALA A 220 -27.35 17.07 17.39
N ASN A 221 -26.83 16.88 18.59
CA ASN A 221 -25.54 17.42 19.03
C ASN A 221 -24.36 16.71 18.33
N ALA A 222 -23.12 17.23 18.51
CA ALA A 222 -21.92 16.70 17.84
C ALA A 222 -21.68 15.22 18.13
N TRP A 223 -21.89 14.78 19.38
CA TRP A 223 -21.74 13.40 19.81
C TRP A 223 -22.75 12.46 19.15
N GLN A 224 -24.03 12.87 19.11
CA GLN A 224 -25.09 12.10 18.45
C GLN A 224 -24.84 11.99 16.94
N ARG A 225 -24.37 13.06 16.28
CA ARG A 225 -24.01 13.04 14.86
C ARG A 225 -22.86 12.07 14.60
N PHE A 226 -21.81 12.11 15.43
CA PHE A 226 -20.70 11.18 15.30
C PHE A 226 -21.18 9.72 15.39
N TRP A 227 -21.88 9.36 16.46
CA TRP A 227 -22.27 7.98 16.72
C TRP A 227 -23.34 7.44 15.77
N ARG A 228 -24.33 8.26 15.38
CA ARG A 228 -25.49 7.84 14.59
C ARG A 228 -25.33 8.05 13.08
N VAL A 229 -24.51 8.99 12.64
CA VAL A 229 -24.36 9.36 11.22
C VAL A 229 -22.96 9.06 10.68
N GLU A 230 -21.92 9.52 11.37
CA GLU A 230 -20.54 9.38 10.88
C GLU A 230 -19.98 7.97 11.10
N LEU A 231 -20.06 7.45 12.33
CA LEU A 231 -19.48 6.16 12.69
C LEU A 231 -20.02 4.97 11.85
N PRO A 232 -21.31 4.87 11.51
CA PRO A 232 -21.79 3.79 10.64
C PRO A 232 -21.12 3.77 9.26
N VAL A 233 -20.83 4.94 8.69
CA VAL A 233 -20.09 5.06 7.42
C VAL A 233 -18.61 4.76 7.63
N LEU A 234 -18.04 5.28 8.72
CA LEU A 234 -16.65 5.14 9.09
C LEU A 234 -16.24 3.68 9.35
N LYS A 235 -17.13 2.84 9.89
CA LYS A 235 -16.85 1.44 10.25
C LYS A 235 -16.22 0.63 9.11
N ALA A 236 -16.69 0.77 7.87
CA ALA A 236 -16.15 0.04 6.74
C ALA A 236 -14.69 0.48 6.42
N TRP A 237 -14.42 1.78 6.50
CA TRP A 237 -13.07 2.32 6.29
C TRP A 237 -12.12 1.94 7.43
N LEU A 238 -12.59 2.01 8.67
CA LEU A 238 -11.81 1.58 9.84
C LEU A 238 -11.50 0.09 9.80
N ALA A 239 -12.46 -0.75 9.40
CA ALA A 239 -12.23 -2.18 9.25
C ALA A 239 -11.18 -2.47 8.18
N GLY A 240 -11.21 -1.76 7.03
CA GLY A 240 -10.17 -1.85 6.01
C GLY A 240 -8.80 -1.39 6.54
N GLY A 241 -8.76 -0.24 7.22
CA GLY A 241 -7.54 0.25 7.87
C GLY A 241 -7.00 -0.72 8.93
N ALA A 242 -7.88 -1.29 9.76
CA ALA A 242 -7.52 -2.28 10.78
C ALA A 242 -6.91 -3.55 10.18
N CYS A 243 -7.49 -4.07 9.08
CA CYS A 243 -6.91 -5.21 8.37
C CYS A 243 -5.51 -4.90 7.83
N LEU A 244 -5.29 -3.71 7.26
CA LEU A 244 -3.97 -3.31 6.76
C LEU A 244 -2.96 -3.16 7.89
N VAL A 245 -3.32 -2.47 8.97
CA VAL A 245 -2.45 -2.30 10.14
C VAL A 245 -2.10 -3.65 10.75
N PHE A 246 -3.10 -4.55 10.87
CA PHE A 246 -2.87 -5.92 11.36
C PHE A 246 -1.88 -6.67 10.48
N LEU A 247 -2.06 -6.64 9.14
CA LEU A 247 -1.16 -7.29 8.19
C LEU A 247 0.27 -6.74 8.31
N TYR A 248 0.45 -5.43 8.34
CA TYR A 248 1.78 -4.82 8.46
C TYR A 248 2.48 -5.10 9.79
N CYS A 249 1.72 -5.26 10.88
CA CYS A 249 2.29 -5.62 12.18
C CYS A 249 2.54 -7.12 12.32
N PHE A 250 1.64 -7.96 11.75
CA PHE A 250 1.73 -9.41 11.84
C PHE A 250 2.90 -9.94 11.01
N SER A 251 3.06 -9.43 9.78
CA SER A 251 4.17 -9.77 8.87
C SER A 251 5.32 -8.74 8.91
N GLY A 252 5.37 -7.92 9.96
CA GLY A 252 6.40 -6.90 10.14
C GLY A 252 7.70 -7.49 10.65
N PHE A 253 8.74 -7.55 9.79
CA PHE A 253 10.04 -8.10 10.14
C PHE A 253 10.99 -7.06 10.73
N GLY A 254 11.29 -5.97 10.00
CA GLY A 254 12.36 -5.04 10.32
C GLY A 254 12.21 -4.34 11.67
N LEU A 255 10.99 -3.88 12.02
CA LEU A 255 10.72 -3.27 13.33
C LEU A 255 10.80 -4.31 14.45
N ALA A 256 10.26 -5.50 14.25
CA ALA A 256 10.27 -6.55 15.26
C ALA A 256 11.70 -7.05 15.55
N LEU A 257 12.54 -7.16 14.51
CA LEU A 257 13.93 -7.55 14.64
C LEU A 257 14.73 -6.51 15.45
N LEU A 258 14.49 -5.21 15.21
CA LEU A 258 15.24 -4.14 15.86
C LEU A 258 14.77 -3.81 17.27
N LEU A 259 13.44 -3.84 17.50
CA LEU A 259 12.83 -3.30 18.72
C LEU A 259 12.37 -4.38 19.69
N GLY A 260 12.09 -5.60 19.19
CA GLY A 260 11.55 -6.69 20.00
C GLY A 260 12.60 -7.50 20.76
N GLY A 261 13.86 -7.43 20.31
CA GLY A 261 14.90 -8.30 20.82
C GLY A 261 14.53 -9.78 20.75
N GLN A 262 15.23 -10.63 21.50
CA GLN A 262 14.89 -12.07 21.54
C GLN A 262 13.60 -12.36 22.30
N ARG A 263 13.30 -11.60 23.35
CA ARG A 263 12.14 -11.86 24.22
C ARG A 263 10.81 -11.62 23.52
N PHE A 264 10.71 -10.57 22.72
CA PHE A 264 9.49 -10.13 22.02
C PHE A 264 9.59 -10.31 20.51
N ALA A 265 10.42 -11.25 20.05
CA ALA A 265 10.51 -11.63 18.65
C ALA A 265 9.15 -12.12 18.14
N THR A 266 8.80 -11.73 16.90
CA THR A 266 7.59 -12.19 16.21
C THR A 266 7.87 -13.48 15.45
N VAL A 267 6.82 -14.13 14.94
CA VAL A 267 6.96 -15.33 14.09
C VAL A 267 7.86 -15.08 12.88
N GLU A 268 7.80 -13.90 12.27
CA GLU A 268 8.68 -13.53 11.15
C GLU A 268 10.17 -13.49 11.56
N VAL A 269 10.46 -12.97 12.73
CA VAL A 269 11.83 -12.96 13.28
C VAL A 269 12.28 -14.36 13.64
N GLU A 270 11.38 -15.18 14.16
CA GLU A 270 11.65 -16.58 14.46
C GLU A 270 11.97 -17.40 13.19
N VAL A 271 11.18 -17.22 12.12
CA VAL A 271 11.49 -17.82 10.80
C VAL A 271 12.90 -17.43 10.34
N TYR A 272 13.27 -16.16 10.50
CA TYR A 272 14.62 -15.72 10.17
C TYR A 272 15.69 -16.40 11.03
N GLN A 273 15.49 -16.54 12.33
CA GLN A 273 16.44 -17.16 13.25
C GLN A 273 16.64 -18.64 12.93
N LEU A 274 15.55 -19.37 12.72
CA LEU A 274 15.59 -20.80 12.33
C LEU A 274 16.39 -21.01 11.03
N ILE A 275 16.21 -20.15 10.04
CA ILE A 275 16.90 -20.29 8.75
C ILE A 275 18.35 -19.81 8.82
N ALA A 276 18.60 -18.64 9.39
CA ALA A 276 19.90 -17.97 9.30
C ALA A 276 20.92 -18.49 10.32
N TYR A 277 20.47 -18.99 11.47
CA TYR A 277 21.35 -19.41 12.55
C TYR A 277 21.24 -20.90 12.89
N GLU A 278 20.03 -21.46 12.87
CA GLU A 278 19.79 -22.85 13.25
C GLU A 278 19.79 -23.80 12.05
N LEU A 279 19.64 -23.28 10.83
CA LEU A 279 19.52 -24.05 9.57
C LEU A 279 18.36 -25.05 9.58
N ASP A 280 17.34 -24.80 10.40
CA ASP A 280 16.16 -25.63 10.55
C ASP A 280 15.04 -25.18 9.59
N MET A 281 15.08 -25.73 8.39
CA MET A 281 14.11 -25.40 7.33
C MET A 281 12.73 -25.99 7.62
N ALA A 282 12.63 -27.09 8.37
CA ALA A 282 11.38 -27.78 8.62
C ALA A 282 10.48 -26.99 9.59
N HIS A 283 11.01 -26.57 10.74
CA HIS A 283 10.27 -25.71 11.68
C HIS A 283 9.97 -24.35 11.07
N ALA A 284 10.92 -23.77 10.32
CA ALA A 284 10.68 -22.53 9.59
C ALA A 284 9.51 -22.64 8.61
N ALA A 285 9.39 -23.74 7.86
CA ALA A 285 8.30 -23.98 6.91
C ALA A 285 6.94 -24.07 7.60
N VAL A 286 6.83 -24.71 8.77
CA VAL A 286 5.59 -24.77 9.57
C VAL A 286 5.14 -23.35 9.98
N LEU A 287 6.06 -22.54 10.50
CA LEU A 287 5.74 -21.15 10.87
C LEU A 287 5.32 -20.33 9.66
N VAL A 288 5.96 -20.53 8.50
CA VAL A 288 5.56 -19.86 7.25
C VAL A 288 4.15 -20.26 6.81
N TRP A 289 3.76 -21.53 6.93
CA TRP A 289 2.37 -21.93 6.64
C TRP A 289 1.36 -21.19 7.52
N LEU A 290 1.69 -21.05 8.82
CA LEU A 290 0.85 -20.27 9.74
C LEU A 290 0.76 -18.81 9.32
N VAL A 291 1.89 -18.18 8.99
CA VAL A 291 1.93 -16.77 8.53
C VAL A 291 1.09 -16.60 7.27
N LEU A 292 1.26 -17.48 6.27
CA LEU A 292 0.50 -17.46 5.03
C LEU A 292 -1.00 -17.64 5.26
N GLY A 293 -1.40 -18.56 6.14
CA GLY A 293 -2.80 -18.78 6.49
C GLY A 293 -3.45 -17.53 7.10
N VAL A 294 -2.80 -16.92 8.08
CA VAL A 294 -3.30 -15.72 8.77
C VAL A 294 -3.33 -14.50 7.83
N THR A 295 -2.26 -14.29 7.05
CA THR A 295 -2.20 -13.15 6.12
C THR A 295 -3.16 -13.31 4.96
N ALA A 296 -3.36 -14.53 4.43
CA ALA A 296 -4.38 -14.82 3.43
C ALA A 296 -5.79 -14.52 3.96
N LEU A 297 -6.11 -14.98 5.17
CA LEU A 297 -7.40 -14.69 5.80
C LEU A 297 -7.62 -13.18 5.98
N ALA A 298 -6.65 -12.46 6.52
CA ALA A 298 -6.72 -11.02 6.70
C ALA A 298 -6.84 -10.27 5.35
N GLY A 299 -6.12 -10.72 4.32
CA GLY A 299 -6.21 -10.17 2.96
C GLY A 299 -7.58 -10.42 2.31
N LEU A 300 -8.17 -11.60 2.49
CA LEU A 300 -9.54 -11.88 2.02
C LEU A 300 -10.58 -11.01 2.73
N LEU A 301 -10.44 -10.83 4.05
CA LEU A 301 -11.29 -9.93 4.83
C LEU A 301 -11.15 -8.48 4.32
N TYR A 302 -9.92 -8.01 4.10
CA TYR A 302 -9.67 -6.70 3.52
C TYR A 302 -10.34 -6.53 2.16
N ALA A 303 -10.18 -7.50 1.26
CA ALA A 303 -10.79 -7.46 -0.07
C ALA A 303 -12.33 -7.45 -0.02
N ALA A 304 -12.93 -8.19 0.91
CA ALA A 304 -14.38 -8.21 1.11
C ALA A 304 -14.93 -6.87 1.65
N ILE A 305 -14.17 -6.22 2.55
CA ILE A 305 -14.55 -4.94 3.16
C ILE A 305 -14.36 -3.79 2.17
N SER A 306 -13.22 -3.75 1.45
CA SER A 306 -12.88 -2.68 0.51
C SER A 306 -13.89 -2.53 -0.63
N ARG A 307 -14.47 -3.64 -1.12
CA ARG A 307 -15.54 -3.60 -2.13
C ARG A 307 -16.76 -2.79 -1.70
N ARG A 308 -17.03 -2.68 -0.39
CA ARG A 308 -18.16 -1.91 0.16
C ARG A 308 -17.83 -0.43 0.32
N ALA A 309 -16.55 -0.09 0.47
CA ALA A 309 -16.09 1.28 0.69
C ALA A 309 -15.92 2.08 -0.62
N ASP A 310 -15.58 1.41 -1.73
CA ASP A 310 -15.29 2.05 -3.02
C ASP A 310 -16.52 2.72 -3.70
N ALA A 311 -17.74 2.46 -3.21
CA ALA A 311 -18.97 2.99 -3.80
C ALA A 311 -19.36 4.41 -3.37
N ALA A 312 -18.62 5.05 -2.46
CA ALA A 312 -18.98 6.35 -1.92
C ALA A 312 -18.19 7.48 -2.59
N GLU A 313 -18.90 8.45 -3.20
CA GLU A 313 -18.30 9.71 -3.65
C GLU A 313 -17.69 10.46 -2.47
N VAL A 314 -16.40 10.73 -2.52
CA VAL A 314 -15.69 11.51 -1.50
C VAL A 314 -15.93 13.01 -1.75
N ARG A 315 -16.83 13.63 -1.00
CA ARG A 315 -17.03 15.08 -1.00
C ARG A 315 -16.59 15.63 0.34
N LEU A 316 -15.43 16.28 0.36
CA LEU A 316 -14.91 16.94 1.56
C LEU A 316 -15.82 18.13 1.93
N ARG A 317 -16.34 18.12 3.17
CA ARG A 317 -16.88 19.34 3.77
C ARG A 317 -15.74 20.33 3.96
N GLN A 318 -15.97 21.61 3.69
CA GLN A 318 -14.98 22.65 3.98
C GLN A 318 -14.69 22.67 5.49
N PRO A 319 -13.42 22.61 5.91
CA PRO A 319 -13.07 22.65 7.32
C PRO A 319 -13.33 24.05 7.89
N GLU A 320 -13.81 24.10 9.13
CA GLU A 320 -14.14 25.32 9.85
C GLU A 320 -13.09 25.59 10.94
N LYS A 321 -12.86 26.88 11.27
CA LYS A 321 -11.99 27.22 12.42
C LYS A 321 -12.61 26.66 13.71
N PRO A 322 -11.79 26.15 14.65
CA PRO A 322 -12.30 25.68 15.93
C PRO A 322 -13.00 26.81 16.69
N LYS A 323 -14.22 26.52 17.19
CA LYS A 323 -15.09 27.50 17.84
C LYS A 323 -15.25 27.24 19.34
N THR A 324 -15.14 25.95 19.73
CA THR A 324 -15.34 25.53 21.11
C THR A 324 -14.02 25.15 21.77
N TRP A 325 -13.96 25.22 23.11
CA TRP A 325 -12.79 24.76 23.86
C TRP A 325 -12.47 23.28 23.55
N ALA A 326 -13.49 22.44 23.43
CA ALA A 326 -13.32 21.02 23.11
C ALA A 326 -12.66 20.79 21.73
N GLU A 327 -13.00 21.61 20.72
CA GLU A 327 -12.37 21.53 19.40
C GLU A 327 -10.90 21.99 19.45
N HIS A 328 -10.58 23.02 20.24
CA HIS A 328 -9.19 23.43 20.45
C HIS A 328 -8.38 22.35 21.19
N ALA A 329 -8.95 21.75 22.23
CA ALA A 329 -8.31 20.66 22.97
C ALA A 329 -8.08 19.44 22.08
N LEU A 330 -9.06 19.09 21.25
CA LEU A 330 -8.93 17.98 20.30
C LEU A 330 -7.86 18.27 19.23
N LEU A 331 -7.80 19.48 18.71
CA LEU A 331 -6.76 19.89 17.77
C LEU A 331 -5.37 19.84 18.42
N ALA A 332 -5.23 20.35 19.65
CA ALA A 332 -3.99 20.29 20.41
C ALA A 332 -3.55 18.84 20.66
N PHE A 333 -4.48 17.96 21.06
CA PHE A 333 -4.24 16.52 21.20
C PHE A 333 -3.77 15.91 19.88
N ALA A 334 -4.44 16.21 18.75
CA ALA A 334 -4.08 15.69 17.44
C ALA A 334 -2.67 16.11 17.02
N LEU A 335 -2.34 17.40 17.14
CA LEU A 335 -1.03 17.91 16.78
C LEU A 335 0.08 17.40 17.70
N PHE A 336 -0.18 17.32 19.02
CA PHE A 336 0.76 16.75 19.98
C PHE A 336 1.04 15.27 19.68
N THR A 337 0.00 14.47 19.44
CA THR A 337 0.15 13.05 19.14
C THR A 337 0.90 12.82 17.82
N LEU A 338 0.60 13.61 16.79
CA LEU A 338 1.34 13.54 15.51
C LEU A 338 2.81 13.96 15.69
N ALA A 339 3.07 15.01 16.47
CA ALA A 339 4.43 15.42 16.80
C ALA A 339 5.17 14.33 17.57
N ALA A 340 4.57 13.80 18.65
CA ALA A 340 5.18 12.78 19.50
C ALA A 340 5.37 11.45 18.76
N CYS A 341 4.34 10.97 18.04
CA CYS A 341 4.38 9.65 17.40
C CYS A 341 5.00 9.67 15.99
N CYS A 342 5.00 10.79 15.26
CA CYS A 342 5.46 10.80 13.87
C CYS A 342 6.69 11.67 13.63
N ALA A 343 6.80 12.84 14.28
CA ALA A 343 7.91 13.76 14.02
C ALA A 343 9.11 13.51 14.95
N LEU A 344 8.85 13.25 16.22
CA LEU A 344 9.89 13.17 17.25
C LEU A 344 10.94 12.06 17.00
N PRO A 345 10.56 10.83 16.56
CA PRO A 345 11.56 9.82 16.23
C PRO A 345 12.50 10.25 15.09
N LEU A 346 11.99 10.94 14.09
CA LEU A 346 12.79 11.42 12.96
C LEU A 346 13.72 12.56 13.35
N LEU A 347 13.23 13.47 14.19
CA LEU A 347 14.04 14.55 14.75
C LEU A 347 15.15 14.03 15.67
N ALA A 348 14.88 12.94 16.40
CA ALA A 348 15.89 12.31 17.26
C ALA A 348 17.04 11.72 16.44
N ILE A 349 16.76 11.09 15.29
CA ILE A 349 17.81 10.64 14.36
C ILE A 349 18.69 11.83 13.95
N ALA A 350 18.05 12.90 13.46
CA ALA A 350 18.79 14.07 12.98
C ALA A 350 19.62 14.72 14.09
N PHE A 351 19.05 14.85 15.28
CA PHE A 351 19.72 15.43 16.45
C PHE A 351 20.92 14.60 16.90
N GLN A 352 20.75 13.29 17.09
CA GLN A 352 21.84 12.42 17.52
C GLN A 352 22.90 12.27 16.43
N ALA A 353 22.52 12.17 15.16
CA ALA A 353 23.47 12.13 14.06
C ALA A 353 24.32 13.41 13.99
N ALA A 354 23.73 14.59 14.24
CA ALA A 354 24.46 15.85 14.32
C ALA A 354 25.52 15.85 15.44
N GLN A 355 25.28 15.11 16.53
CA GLN A 355 26.20 14.97 17.65
C GLN A 355 27.24 13.86 17.48
N ALA A 356 27.11 13.01 16.45
CA ALA A 356 27.98 11.85 16.25
C ALA A 356 29.43 12.19 15.84
N GLY A 357 29.78 13.47 15.62
CA GLY A 357 31.13 13.99 15.46
C GLY A 357 31.97 13.22 14.43
N ALA A 358 33.02 12.54 14.89
CA ALA A 358 33.93 11.80 14.02
C ALA A 358 33.29 10.61 13.28
N ALA A 359 32.11 10.11 13.72
CA ALA A 359 31.44 9.01 13.06
C ALA A 359 30.96 9.36 11.63
N TRP A 360 30.82 10.65 11.29
CA TRP A 360 30.53 11.10 9.92
C TRP A 360 31.59 10.68 8.88
N ARG A 361 32.82 10.37 9.33
CA ARG A 361 33.85 9.83 8.45
C ARG A 361 33.47 8.51 7.81
N VAL A 362 32.50 7.75 8.38
CA VAL A 362 31.97 6.52 7.82
C VAL A 362 31.46 6.70 6.39
N LEU A 363 31.06 7.90 5.99
CA LEU A 363 30.57 8.18 4.63
C LEU A 363 31.65 8.00 3.56
N TRP A 364 32.90 8.09 3.93
CA TRP A 364 34.04 7.92 3.03
C TRP A 364 34.64 6.51 3.08
N ASP A 365 34.13 5.65 3.96
CA ASP A 365 34.53 4.25 4.01
C ASP A 365 34.09 3.54 2.70
N GLU A 366 34.92 2.69 2.15
CA GLU A 366 34.67 1.95 0.90
C GLU A 366 33.38 1.12 0.98
N ASP A 367 33.15 0.47 2.13
CA ASP A 367 31.90 -0.27 2.41
C ASP A 367 30.65 0.60 2.26
N THR A 368 30.71 1.87 2.72
CA THR A 368 29.58 2.79 2.65
C THR A 368 29.34 3.29 1.24
N LEU A 369 30.39 3.64 0.50
CA LEU A 369 30.25 4.07 -0.90
C LEU A 369 29.71 2.93 -1.77
N SER A 370 30.19 1.71 -1.55
CA SER A 370 29.67 0.51 -2.20
C SER A 370 28.20 0.25 -1.86
N ALA A 371 27.82 0.40 -0.58
CA ALA A 371 26.44 0.22 -0.12
C ALA A 371 25.50 1.28 -0.69
N LEU A 372 25.92 2.54 -0.78
CA LEU A 372 25.17 3.62 -1.44
C LEU A 372 24.96 3.33 -2.92
N TRP A 373 26.01 2.92 -3.62
CA TRP A 373 25.94 2.55 -5.03
C TRP A 373 25.02 1.35 -5.25
N ASN A 374 25.13 0.30 -4.42
CA ASN A 374 24.27 -0.87 -4.47
C ASN A 374 22.79 -0.49 -4.25
N THR A 375 22.51 0.34 -3.23
CA THR A 375 21.18 0.82 -2.93
C THR A 375 20.60 1.59 -4.13
N ALA A 376 21.37 2.50 -4.71
CA ALA A 376 20.92 3.29 -5.86
C ALA A 376 20.64 2.42 -7.10
N ARG A 377 21.58 1.54 -7.47
CA ARG A 377 21.42 0.71 -8.68
C ARG A 377 20.35 -0.35 -8.54
N PHE A 378 20.23 -1.02 -7.37
CA PHE A 378 19.22 -2.06 -7.17
C PHE A 378 17.83 -1.44 -7.12
N SER A 379 17.67 -0.36 -6.37
CA SER A 379 16.40 0.37 -6.33
C SER A 379 16.04 0.95 -7.70
N GLY A 380 16.98 1.54 -8.43
CA GLY A 380 16.75 2.08 -9.76
C GLY A 380 16.28 1.01 -10.76
N CYS A 381 16.99 -0.12 -10.83
CA CYS A 381 16.60 -1.25 -11.69
C CYS A 381 15.24 -1.83 -11.28
N ALA A 382 14.99 -1.99 -9.98
CA ALA A 382 13.73 -2.53 -9.48
C ALA A 382 12.54 -1.58 -9.74
N VAL A 383 12.72 -0.26 -9.60
CA VAL A 383 11.71 0.75 -9.90
C VAL A 383 11.36 0.76 -11.39
N LEU A 384 12.36 0.63 -12.27
CA LEU A 384 12.11 0.47 -13.72
C LEU A 384 11.33 -0.81 -14.01
N GLY A 385 11.71 -1.94 -13.39
CA GLY A 385 10.97 -3.19 -13.47
C GLY A 385 9.53 -3.03 -12.96
N ALA A 386 9.36 -2.37 -11.81
CA ALA A 386 8.05 -2.10 -11.22
C ALA A 386 7.18 -1.18 -12.09
N ALA A 387 7.78 -0.20 -12.79
CA ALA A 387 7.07 0.66 -13.74
C ALA A 387 6.49 -0.17 -14.90
N VAL A 388 7.31 -1.03 -15.51
CA VAL A 388 6.91 -1.88 -16.65
C VAL A 388 5.86 -2.89 -16.21
N LEU A 389 6.16 -3.67 -15.15
CA LEU A 389 5.24 -4.68 -14.61
C LEU A 389 3.93 -4.07 -14.14
N GLY A 390 3.99 -2.93 -13.44
CA GLY A 390 2.83 -2.22 -12.94
C GLY A 390 1.92 -1.68 -14.05
N ALA A 391 2.50 -1.12 -15.11
CA ALA A 391 1.74 -0.65 -16.27
C ALA A 391 1.09 -1.81 -17.04
N LEU A 392 1.84 -2.91 -17.27
CA LEU A 392 1.32 -4.12 -17.91
C LEU A 392 0.18 -4.74 -17.08
N HIS A 393 0.38 -4.85 -15.76
CA HIS A 393 -0.64 -5.39 -14.86
C HIS A 393 -1.90 -4.51 -14.87
N ALA A 394 -1.77 -3.18 -14.76
CA ALA A 394 -2.91 -2.27 -14.83
C ALA A 394 -3.68 -2.40 -16.15
N ALA A 395 -2.97 -2.52 -17.29
CA ALA A 395 -3.58 -2.70 -18.59
C ALA A 395 -4.34 -4.04 -18.71
N ALA A 396 -3.79 -5.13 -18.17
CA ALA A 396 -4.42 -6.45 -18.13
C ALA A 396 -5.61 -6.49 -17.13
N ALA A 397 -5.42 -5.94 -15.94
CA ALA A 397 -6.41 -5.89 -14.85
C ALA A 397 -7.68 -5.12 -15.21
N ARG A 398 -7.59 -4.17 -16.16
CA ARG A 398 -8.75 -3.45 -16.67
C ARG A 398 -9.74 -4.34 -17.43
N GLN A 399 -9.25 -5.42 -18.01
CA GLN A 399 -10.08 -6.32 -18.82
C GLN A 399 -10.50 -7.58 -18.07
N TRP A 400 -9.72 -7.99 -17.06
CA TRP A 400 -9.89 -9.25 -16.35
C TRP A 400 -9.95 -9.02 -14.84
N ALA A 401 -11.13 -9.24 -14.25
CA ALA A 401 -11.32 -9.08 -12.80
C ALA A 401 -10.40 -10.01 -11.97
N ALA A 402 -10.10 -11.20 -12.48
CA ALA A 402 -9.18 -12.12 -11.84
C ALA A 402 -7.75 -11.55 -11.74
N ILE A 403 -7.25 -10.93 -12.83
CA ILE A 403 -5.91 -10.29 -12.83
C ILE A 403 -5.92 -9.08 -11.89
N ARG A 404 -7.02 -8.31 -11.86
CA ARG A 404 -7.18 -7.21 -10.92
C ARG A 404 -7.07 -7.66 -9.45
N ALA A 405 -7.62 -8.81 -9.11
CA ALA A 405 -7.50 -9.38 -7.77
C ALA A 405 -6.06 -9.75 -7.42
N LEU A 406 -5.25 -10.19 -8.39
CA LEU A 406 -3.84 -10.52 -8.19
C LEU A 406 -2.95 -9.32 -7.87
N THR A 407 -3.41 -8.08 -8.08
CA THR A 407 -2.65 -6.88 -7.72
C THR A 407 -2.27 -6.86 -6.22
N PHE A 408 -3.10 -7.44 -5.37
CA PHE A 408 -2.88 -7.45 -3.92
C PHE A 408 -2.09 -8.67 -3.43
N LEU A 409 -1.85 -9.66 -4.29
CA LEU A 409 -1.16 -10.89 -3.90
C LEU A 409 0.21 -10.67 -3.26
N PRO A 410 1.10 -9.80 -3.80
CA PRO A 410 2.40 -9.54 -3.18
C PRO A 410 2.33 -8.85 -1.81
N PHE A 411 1.25 -8.11 -1.52
CA PHE A 411 1.04 -7.51 -0.20
C PHE A 411 0.59 -8.52 0.88
N MET A 412 0.10 -9.69 0.44
CA MET A 412 -0.37 -10.73 1.35
C MET A 412 0.75 -11.66 1.78
N VAL A 413 1.91 -11.59 1.12
CA VAL A 413 3.06 -12.46 1.40
C VAL A 413 4.20 -11.62 1.93
N SER A 414 4.75 -12.03 3.07
CA SER A 414 5.88 -11.35 3.70
C SER A 414 7.15 -11.46 2.84
N PRO A 415 8.00 -10.41 2.80
CA PRO A 415 9.31 -10.48 2.17
C PRO A 415 10.20 -11.62 2.70
N VAL A 416 10.09 -11.93 4.00
CA VAL A 416 10.80 -13.05 4.63
C VAL A 416 10.35 -14.38 4.06
N CYS A 417 9.03 -14.62 4.04
CA CYS A 417 8.46 -15.84 3.46
C CYS A 417 8.83 -16.02 1.98
N LEU A 418 8.78 -14.93 1.20
CA LEU A 418 9.17 -14.96 -0.21
C LEU A 418 10.65 -15.31 -0.38
N SER A 419 11.52 -14.68 0.40
CA SER A 419 12.96 -14.91 0.34
C SER A 419 13.33 -16.33 0.74
N PHE A 420 12.66 -16.87 1.77
CA PHE A 420 12.82 -18.26 2.16
C PHE A 420 12.36 -19.22 1.07
N GLY A 421 11.18 -19.01 0.50
CA GLY A 421 10.67 -19.85 -0.59
C GLY A 421 11.57 -19.83 -1.83
N VAL A 422 12.15 -18.67 -2.15
CA VAL A 422 13.14 -18.54 -3.24
C VAL A 422 14.43 -19.28 -2.89
N LEU A 423 14.90 -19.19 -1.66
CA LEU A 423 16.08 -19.93 -1.20
C LEU A 423 15.87 -21.44 -1.29
N LEU A 424 14.68 -21.91 -0.90
CA LEU A 424 14.33 -23.32 -0.91
C LEU A 424 14.18 -23.88 -2.33
N LEU A 425 13.47 -23.14 -3.22
CA LEU A 425 13.13 -23.63 -4.56
C LEU A 425 14.25 -23.41 -5.57
N TYR A 426 14.98 -22.30 -5.46
CA TYR A 426 16.01 -21.88 -6.42
C TYR A 426 17.38 -21.69 -5.75
N PRO A 427 17.96 -22.70 -5.07
CA PRO A 427 19.18 -22.51 -4.27
C PRO A 427 20.37 -21.98 -5.09
N SER A 428 20.51 -22.37 -6.35
CA SER A 428 21.58 -21.88 -7.25
C SER A 428 21.33 -20.46 -7.78
N TRP A 429 20.07 -20.00 -7.81
CA TRP A 429 19.67 -18.68 -8.33
C TRP A 429 19.36 -17.68 -7.22
N SER A 430 19.07 -18.15 -6.00
CA SER A 430 18.75 -17.32 -4.85
C SER A 430 19.85 -16.29 -4.56
N ALA A 431 21.11 -16.70 -4.71
CA ALA A 431 22.28 -15.84 -4.56
C ALA A 431 22.67 -15.13 -5.87
N SER A 432 21.71 -14.76 -6.73
CA SER A 432 21.94 -14.01 -7.96
C SER A 432 21.38 -12.60 -7.86
N LEU A 433 22.10 -11.63 -8.44
CA LEU A 433 21.65 -10.23 -8.45
C LEU A 433 20.31 -10.01 -9.18
N PRO A 434 20.03 -10.67 -10.34
CA PRO A 434 18.72 -10.57 -10.98
C PRO A 434 17.56 -11.03 -10.11
N MET A 435 17.74 -12.09 -9.30
CA MET A 435 16.72 -12.58 -8.38
C MET A 435 16.43 -11.56 -7.28
N LEU A 436 17.45 -10.96 -6.70
CA LEU A 436 17.30 -9.91 -5.68
C LEU A 436 16.55 -8.69 -6.25
N ILE A 437 16.93 -8.22 -7.45
CA ILE A 437 16.26 -7.10 -8.11
C ILE A 437 14.81 -7.45 -8.47
N ALA A 438 14.55 -8.69 -8.90
CA ALA A 438 13.21 -9.16 -9.22
C ALA A 438 12.30 -9.18 -7.98
N LEU A 439 12.81 -9.59 -6.81
CA LEU A 439 12.07 -9.51 -5.55
C LEU A 439 11.78 -8.06 -5.14
N TYR A 440 12.73 -7.16 -5.29
CA TYR A 440 12.47 -5.72 -5.05
C TYR A 440 11.37 -5.20 -5.97
N ALA A 441 11.43 -5.54 -7.27
CA ALA A 441 10.41 -5.16 -8.23
C ALA A 441 9.05 -5.79 -7.88
N LEU A 442 9.03 -7.04 -7.37
CA LEU A 442 7.81 -7.72 -6.93
C LEU A 442 7.12 -6.99 -5.78
N LEU A 443 7.89 -6.52 -4.80
CA LEU A 443 7.35 -5.79 -3.64
C LEU A 443 6.89 -4.37 -4.00
N ALA A 444 7.47 -3.79 -5.05
CA ALA A 444 7.23 -2.40 -5.43
C ALA A 444 6.15 -2.21 -6.52
N TYR A 445 6.01 -3.12 -7.49
CA TYR A 445 5.11 -2.93 -8.64
C TYR A 445 3.62 -2.78 -8.27
N PRO A 446 3.08 -3.39 -7.19
CA PRO A 446 1.68 -3.23 -6.85
C PRO A 446 1.27 -1.78 -6.54
N PHE A 447 2.19 -0.96 -6.02
CA PHE A 447 1.94 0.47 -5.81
C PHE A 447 1.69 1.19 -7.14
N VAL A 448 2.51 0.89 -8.14
CA VAL A 448 2.39 1.44 -9.49
C VAL A 448 1.08 0.97 -10.14
N THR A 449 0.79 -0.33 -10.07
CA THR A 449 -0.45 -0.91 -10.61
C THR A 449 -1.69 -0.26 -10.01
N LYS A 450 -1.74 -0.15 -8.68
CA LYS A 450 -2.89 0.40 -7.95
C LYS A 450 -3.18 1.84 -8.35
N ASP A 451 -2.15 2.69 -8.38
CA ASP A 451 -2.31 4.10 -8.68
C ASP A 451 -2.71 4.34 -10.14
N ILE A 452 -2.09 3.63 -11.09
CA ILE A 452 -2.47 3.68 -12.50
C ILE A 452 -3.91 3.20 -12.69
N LEU A 453 -4.27 2.06 -12.09
CA LEU A 453 -5.59 1.45 -12.24
C LEU A 453 -6.69 2.36 -11.69
N SER A 454 -6.48 2.92 -10.49
CA SER A 454 -7.38 3.87 -9.85
C SER A 454 -7.60 5.13 -10.70
N ALA A 455 -6.53 5.71 -11.25
CA ALA A 455 -6.62 6.86 -12.14
C ALA A 455 -7.30 6.51 -13.46
N TRP A 456 -7.03 5.33 -14.00
CA TRP A 456 -7.63 4.87 -15.25
C TRP A 456 -9.13 4.62 -15.12
N ASP A 457 -9.58 4.06 -14.00
CA ASP A 457 -11.01 3.86 -13.70
C ASP A 457 -11.75 5.20 -13.52
N ALA A 458 -11.05 6.22 -13.02
CA ALA A 458 -11.59 7.57 -12.85
C ALA A 458 -11.63 8.38 -14.15
N LEU A 459 -10.99 7.91 -15.25
CA LEU A 459 -10.96 8.64 -16.53
C LEU A 459 -12.34 8.58 -17.22
N PRO A 460 -12.96 9.75 -17.52
CA PRO A 460 -14.20 9.80 -18.26
C PRO A 460 -14.05 9.22 -19.66
N ALA A 461 -14.94 8.31 -20.04
CA ALA A 461 -14.91 7.63 -21.35
C ALA A 461 -15.03 8.60 -22.55
N ASN A 462 -15.64 9.77 -22.34
CA ASN A 462 -15.83 10.80 -23.35
C ASN A 462 -14.51 11.40 -23.89
N TYR A 463 -13.43 11.46 -23.11
CA TYR A 463 -12.14 11.95 -23.60
C TYR A 463 -11.56 11.06 -24.71
N ILE A 464 -11.61 9.76 -24.51
CA ILE A 464 -11.15 8.79 -25.51
C ILE A 464 -12.11 8.78 -26.72
N ALA A 465 -13.41 8.89 -26.47
CA ALA A 465 -14.42 8.97 -27.55
C ALA A 465 -14.23 10.22 -28.39
N ALA A 466 -14.02 11.39 -27.80
CA ALA A 466 -13.76 12.65 -28.52
C ALA A 466 -12.51 12.56 -29.39
N ALA A 467 -11.40 12.04 -28.87
CA ALA A 467 -10.19 11.83 -29.67
C ALA A 467 -10.43 10.92 -30.88
N ARG A 468 -11.23 9.87 -30.70
CA ARG A 468 -11.58 8.94 -31.77
C ARG A 468 -12.50 9.55 -32.83
N VAL A 469 -13.45 10.38 -32.41
CA VAL A 469 -14.31 11.16 -33.34
C VAL A 469 -13.49 12.16 -34.14
N SER A 470 -12.45 12.74 -33.53
CA SER A 470 -11.49 13.63 -34.18
C SER A 470 -10.50 12.90 -35.11
N GLY A 471 -10.69 11.60 -35.37
CA GLY A 471 -9.87 10.82 -36.32
C GLY A 471 -8.64 10.14 -35.74
N ALA A 472 -8.41 10.25 -34.42
CA ALA A 472 -7.26 9.59 -33.78
C ALA A 472 -7.39 8.06 -33.82
N SER A 473 -6.32 7.37 -34.22
CA SER A 473 -6.21 5.92 -34.08
C SER A 473 -6.23 5.51 -32.59
N ARG A 474 -6.42 4.21 -32.30
CA ARG A 474 -6.38 3.71 -30.91
C ARG A 474 -5.04 4.02 -30.23
N PHE A 475 -3.95 3.89 -30.97
CA PHE A 475 -2.61 4.17 -30.46
C PHE A 475 -2.41 5.67 -30.20
N GLN A 476 -2.85 6.54 -31.12
CA GLN A 476 -2.80 7.99 -30.94
C GLN A 476 -3.65 8.46 -29.76
N ALA A 477 -4.88 7.93 -29.59
CA ALA A 477 -5.71 8.23 -28.44
C ALA A 477 -5.07 7.74 -27.10
N ALA A 478 -4.43 6.57 -27.10
CA ALA A 478 -3.72 6.07 -25.94
C ALA A 478 -2.50 6.95 -25.59
N TYR A 479 -1.69 7.30 -26.57
CA TYR A 479 -0.47 8.08 -26.36
C TYR A 479 -0.74 9.56 -26.07
N ALA A 480 -1.63 10.20 -26.85
CA ALA A 480 -1.88 11.64 -26.74
C ALA A 480 -2.89 12.03 -25.64
N VAL A 481 -3.77 11.11 -25.21
CA VAL A 481 -4.83 11.40 -24.24
C VAL A 481 -4.65 10.56 -22.97
N THR A 482 -4.65 9.22 -23.10
CA THR A 482 -4.65 8.35 -21.91
C THR A 482 -3.34 8.45 -21.13
N LEU A 483 -2.20 8.33 -21.79
CA LEU A 483 -0.89 8.33 -21.13
C LEU A 483 -0.58 9.64 -20.39
N PRO A 484 -0.77 10.85 -20.96
CA PRO A 484 -0.57 12.09 -20.24
C PRO A 484 -1.47 12.24 -19.00
N LEU A 485 -2.72 11.77 -19.08
CA LEU A 485 -3.67 11.82 -17.96
C LEU A 485 -3.33 10.79 -16.86
N LEU A 486 -2.65 9.71 -17.19
CA LEU A 486 -2.17 8.71 -16.21
C LEU A 486 -0.79 9.06 -15.62
N LEU A 487 -0.04 9.98 -16.24
CA LEU A 487 1.32 10.31 -15.81
C LEU A 487 1.43 10.77 -14.35
N PRO A 488 0.52 11.59 -13.79
CA PRO A 488 0.54 11.94 -12.37
C PRO A 488 0.37 10.71 -11.47
N ALA A 489 -0.52 9.78 -11.83
CA ALA A 489 -0.73 8.54 -11.08
C ALA A 489 0.50 7.62 -11.17
N LEU A 490 1.10 7.50 -12.34
CA LEU A 490 2.36 6.76 -12.53
C LEU A 490 3.46 7.34 -11.63
N ARG A 491 3.63 8.66 -11.59
CA ARG A 491 4.62 9.32 -10.72
C ARG A 491 4.38 9.00 -9.25
N ARG A 492 3.14 9.10 -8.74
CA ARG A 492 2.80 8.71 -7.36
C ARG A 492 3.14 7.26 -7.06
N GLY A 493 2.73 6.35 -7.95
CA GLY A 493 3.07 4.92 -7.80
C GLY A 493 4.57 4.68 -7.80
N LEU A 494 5.35 5.38 -8.64
CA LEU A 494 6.81 5.29 -8.68
C LEU A 494 7.46 5.85 -7.41
N THR A 495 6.89 6.90 -6.79
CA THR A 495 7.38 7.43 -5.50
C THR A 495 7.32 6.37 -4.41
N LEU A 496 6.16 5.70 -4.28
CA LEU A 496 5.98 4.63 -3.30
C LEU A 496 6.86 3.41 -3.64
N ALA A 497 6.97 3.05 -4.91
CA ALA A 497 7.85 1.97 -5.36
C ALA A 497 9.32 2.25 -5.05
N ALA A 498 9.80 3.47 -5.30
CA ALA A 498 11.17 3.88 -5.01
C ALA A 498 11.45 3.87 -3.49
N ALA A 499 10.52 4.39 -2.68
CA ALA A 499 10.63 4.36 -1.24
C ALA A 499 10.70 2.92 -0.70
N THR A 500 9.86 2.01 -1.23
CA THR A 500 9.88 0.58 -0.87
C THR A 500 11.21 -0.07 -1.26
N CYS A 501 11.72 0.17 -2.47
CA CYS A 501 12.98 -0.42 -2.93
C CYS A 501 14.20 0.10 -2.14
N ILE A 502 14.28 1.40 -1.86
CA ILE A 502 15.37 2.00 -1.07
C ILE A 502 15.37 1.47 0.36
N GLY A 503 14.17 1.23 0.88
CA GLY A 503 13.96 0.74 2.24
C GLY A 503 13.99 -0.78 2.38
N GLU A 504 14.14 -1.53 1.29
CA GLU A 504 14.09 -2.98 1.36
C GLU A 504 15.26 -3.54 2.17
N PHE A 505 14.89 -4.30 3.19
CA PHE A 505 15.83 -4.83 4.15
C PHE A 505 15.74 -6.36 4.26
N ALA A 506 14.53 -6.89 4.35
CA ALA A 506 14.30 -8.30 4.64
C ALA A 506 14.84 -9.21 3.52
N ALA A 507 14.45 -8.96 2.26
CA ALA A 507 14.92 -9.76 1.13
C ALA A 507 16.45 -9.65 0.97
N THR A 508 17.01 -8.46 1.20
CA THR A 508 18.45 -8.27 1.12
C THR A 508 19.17 -9.02 2.22
N LEU A 509 18.66 -8.98 3.46
CA LEU A 509 19.29 -9.68 4.58
C LEU A 509 19.36 -11.19 4.34
N PHE A 510 18.32 -11.77 3.69
CA PHE A 510 18.27 -13.21 3.39
C PHE A 510 19.13 -13.63 2.19
N LEU A 511 19.14 -12.82 1.12
CA LEU A 511 19.64 -13.25 -0.18
C LEU A 511 20.89 -12.54 -0.64
N SER A 512 21.34 -11.47 0.03
CA SER A 512 22.49 -10.71 -0.43
C SER A 512 23.82 -11.41 -0.07
N ARG A 513 24.80 -11.18 -0.93
CA ARG A 513 26.21 -11.50 -0.68
C ARG A 513 26.92 -10.26 -0.12
N PRO A 514 28.12 -10.44 0.47
CA PRO A 514 28.89 -9.30 0.97
C PRO A 514 29.08 -8.16 -0.05
N GLU A 515 29.25 -8.50 -1.34
CA GLU A 515 29.41 -7.54 -2.44
C GLU A 515 28.16 -6.73 -2.74
N TRP A 516 26.98 -7.27 -2.33
CA TRP A 516 25.65 -6.63 -2.57
C TRP A 516 25.08 -5.97 -1.34
N THR A 517 25.93 -5.68 -0.38
CA THR A 517 25.52 -4.95 0.82
C THR A 517 24.85 -3.64 0.42
N THR A 518 23.64 -3.41 0.90
CA THR A 518 22.90 -2.15 0.74
C THR A 518 23.03 -1.30 2.00
N LEU A 519 22.59 -0.05 1.91
CA LEU A 519 22.67 0.86 3.06
C LEU A 519 21.88 0.33 4.27
N THR A 520 20.73 -0.30 4.04
CA THR A 520 19.90 -0.92 5.09
C THR A 520 20.66 -2.06 5.79
N THR A 521 21.25 -2.98 5.04
CA THR A 521 22.01 -4.10 5.62
C THR A 521 23.31 -3.65 6.27
N LEU A 522 23.95 -2.60 5.76
CA LEU A 522 25.15 -2.00 6.39
C LEU A 522 24.81 -1.37 7.74
N ILE A 523 23.72 -0.63 7.85
CA ILE A 523 23.21 -0.08 9.12
C ILE A 523 23.02 -1.22 10.13
N TYR A 524 22.31 -2.28 9.72
CA TYR A 524 22.07 -3.45 10.58
C TYR A 524 23.36 -4.12 11.02
N ARG A 525 24.35 -4.25 10.10
CA ARG A 525 25.70 -4.80 10.42
C ARG A 525 26.42 -3.98 11.47
N TYR A 526 26.34 -2.64 11.43
CA TYR A 526 26.92 -1.79 12.47
C TYR A 526 26.16 -1.89 13.79
N LEU A 527 24.85 -2.01 13.78
CA LEU A 527 24.04 -2.21 15.00
C LEU A 527 24.32 -3.52 15.70
N SER A 528 24.61 -4.58 14.94
CA SER A 528 24.94 -5.92 15.48
C SER A 528 26.33 -5.98 16.09
N LYS A 529 27.19 -4.96 15.86
CA LYS A 529 28.51 -4.88 16.46
C LYS A 529 28.46 -4.12 17.78
N VAL A 530 29.12 -4.67 18.81
CA VAL A 530 29.22 -4.03 20.11
C VAL A 530 30.09 -2.76 20.02
N GLY A 531 29.71 -1.72 20.73
CA GLY A 531 30.50 -0.50 20.92
C GLY A 531 29.80 0.77 20.44
N ALA A 532 30.13 1.87 21.16
CA ALA A 532 29.55 3.18 20.93
C ALA A 532 29.79 3.72 19.52
N ALA A 533 30.99 3.57 19.03
CA ALA A 533 31.37 4.05 17.69
C ALA A 533 30.58 3.37 16.56
N ASN A 534 30.25 2.09 16.71
CA ASN A 534 29.43 1.36 15.73
C ASN A 534 28.00 1.86 15.74
N HIS A 535 27.43 2.11 16.91
CA HIS A 535 26.10 2.69 17.04
C HIS A 535 26.03 4.09 16.40
N ASP A 536 27.02 4.94 16.64
CA ASP A 536 27.09 6.29 16.07
C ASP A 536 27.23 6.24 14.54
N LYS A 537 28.03 5.29 14.00
CA LYS A 537 28.11 5.04 12.56
C LYS A 537 26.77 4.59 11.97
N ALA A 538 26.08 3.64 12.62
CA ALA A 538 24.74 3.20 12.20
C ALA A 538 23.75 4.37 12.18
N LEU A 539 23.82 5.27 13.14
CA LEU A 539 22.96 6.43 13.27
C LEU A 539 23.19 7.46 12.17
N VAL A 540 24.46 7.75 11.84
CA VAL A 540 24.83 8.61 10.71
C VAL A 540 24.31 8.03 9.39
N LEU A 541 24.53 6.74 9.14
CA LEU A 541 24.02 6.08 7.92
C LEU A 541 22.50 6.08 7.86
N THR A 542 21.83 5.96 9.02
CA THR A 542 20.37 6.07 9.11
C THR A 542 19.89 7.48 8.76
N ALA A 543 20.59 8.52 9.21
CA ALA A 543 20.28 9.90 8.83
C ALA A 543 20.45 10.15 7.33
N VAL A 544 21.45 9.55 6.71
CA VAL A 544 21.65 9.59 5.24
C VAL A 544 20.51 8.87 4.52
N LEU A 545 20.12 7.68 4.99
CA LEU A 545 19.01 6.92 4.41
C LEU A 545 17.68 7.66 4.57
N LEU A 546 17.46 8.31 5.71
CA LEU A 546 16.31 9.20 5.94
C LEU A 546 16.33 10.37 4.95
N GLY A 547 17.48 11.04 4.79
CA GLY A 547 17.64 12.14 3.83
C GLY A 547 17.37 11.71 2.39
N LEU A 548 17.89 10.55 1.98
CA LEU A 548 17.64 9.97 0.66
C LEU A 548 16.16 9.67 0.42
N SER A 549 15.49 9.07 1.41
CA SER A 549 14.04 8.77 1.33
C SER A 549 13.20 10.04 1.25
N LEU A 550 13.56 11.08 2.03
CA LEU A 550 12.90 12.39 1.97
C LEU A 550 13.14 13.09 0.63
N LEU A 551 14.36 13.01 0.08
CA LEU A 551 14.68 13.58 -1.22
C LEU A 551 13.82 12.96 -2.32
N VAL A 552 13.72 11.63 -2.35
CA VAL A 552 12.89 10.89 -3.32
C VAL A 552 11.42 11.29 -3.17
N PHE A 553 10.93 11.39 -1.94
CA PHE A 553 9.57 11.84 -1.67
C PHE A 553 9.32 13.26 -2.20
N VAL A 554 10.19 14.21 -1.89
CA VAL A 554 10.04 15.62 -2.30
C VAL A 554 10.15 15.78 -3.82
N VAL A 555 11.12 15.13 -4.46
CA VAL A 555 11.35 15.24 -5.91
C VAL A 555 10.18 14.69 -6.71
N LEU A 556 9.61 13.57 -6.28
CA LEU A 556 8.52 12.92 -6.99
C LEU A 556 7.16 13.55 -6.65
N ASP A 557 6.94 14.04 -5.42
CA ASP A 557 5.71 14.72 -4.99
C ASP A 557 5.63 16.16 -5.53
N ALA A 558 6.76 16.87 -5.65
CA ALA A 558 6.80 18.24 -6.18
C ALA A 558 6.27 18.34 -7.61
N SER A 559 6.28 17.25 -8.36
CA SER A 559 5.76 17.19 -9.74
C SER A 559 4.22 17.09 -9.83
N ASP A 560 3.52 16.95 -8.70
CA ASP A 560 2.04 16.82 -8.64
C ASP A 560 1.35 18.18 -8.42
N ARG A 561 2.10 19.30 -8.43
CA ARG A 561 1.53 20.65 -8.34
C ARG A 561 0.77 20.97 -9.63
N GLN A 562 -0.49 20.55 -9.71
CA GLN A 562 -1.43 21.26 -10.55
C GLN A 562 -1.66 22.65 -9.94
N PRO A 563 -1.54 23.74 -10.72
CA PRO A 563 -1.95 25.03 -10.23
C PRO A 563 -3.43 24.94 -9.83
N GLU A 564 -3.72 25.21 -8.57
CA GLU A 564 -5.10 25.45 -8.11
C GLU A 564 -5.67 26.58 -9.00
N LYS A 565 -6.55 26.21 -9.92
CA LYS A 565 -7.40 27.15 -10.68
C LYS A 565 -8.76 27.26 -10.01
#